data_680c1cf7625b7e367466adff524065bf
#
_entry.id   680c1cf7625b7e367466adff524065bf
#
_cell.length_a   1.000
_cell.length_b   1.000
_cell.length_c   1.000
_cell.angle_alpha   90.00
_cell.angle_beta   90.00
_cell.angle_gamma   90.00
#
_symmetry.space_group_name_H-M   'P 1'
#
loop_
_entity.id
_entity.type
_entity.pdbx_description
1 polymer ?
#
loop_
_entity_poly.entity_id
_entity_poly.type
_entity_poly.pdbx_seq_one_letter_code
_entity_poly.pdbx_strand_id
1 'polypeptide(L)'
;MVLVVGATGGVGQIVVGKLLEKGAKVRILTRNAEKAKKLFNDKVEVFVGDIRKPNTLPAAVDHVTHIICCTGTTAFPSARWEFDPEPNLFEWGKILLDSDYREATAKNTPAKVDAEGVSNLVATAPKNLSRFVFVSSVGILRKDQPPFNILNAFGVLDAKKKGEEAIINSGLPYTIIRPGRLIDGPYTSYDLNTLLKATTGGKLNVVIGKGDTLAGDASRIDVAAACVESIFYSASEGQVFELVNKGIRPPTIDWETLFLQLPT
;
A
#
# COMPACT_ATOMS: atom_id res chain seq x y z
N MET A 1 15.56 -11.29 3.43
CA MET A 1 15.41 -9.81 3.52
C MET A 1 14.09 -9.39 2.93
N VAL A 2 13.26 -8.66 3.69
CA VAL A 2 11.99 -8.11 3.22
C VAL A 2 12.13 -6.60 3.03
N LEU A 3 11.87 -6.11 1.81
CA LEU A 3 11.82 -4.67 1.53
C LEU A 3 10.39 -4.16 1.75
N VAL A 4 10.24 -3.13 2.58
CA VAL A 4 8.97 -2.42 2.75
C VAL A 4 9.06 -1.04 2.11
N VAL A 5 8.24 -0.79 1.10
CA VAL A 5 8.12 0.48 0.40
C VAL A 5 6.87 1.21 0.91
N GLY A 6 7.02 2.51 1.25
CA GLY A 6 5.96 3.21 1.97
C GLY A 6 5.95 2.92 3.49
N ALA A 7 7.07 2.46 4.03
CA ALA A 7 7.24 2.05 5.43
C ALA A 7 6.87 3.14 6.46
N THR A 8 7.03 4.41 6.12
CA THR A 8 6.68 5.54 7.01
C THR A 8 5.21 5.99 6.92
N GLY A 9 4.40 5.29 6.12
CA GLY A 9 2.96 5.47 6.01
C GLY A 9 2.17 4.64 7.03
N GLY A 10 0.85 4.86 7.11
CA GLY A 10 0.00 4.24 8.13
C GLY A 10 0.01 2.70 8.12
N VAL A 11 -0.13 2.06 6.97
CA VAL A 11 -0.05 0.59 6.83
C VAL A 11 1.41 0.13 6.96
N GLY A 12 2.33 0.81 6.27
CA GLY A 12 3.74 0.40 6.21
C GLY A 12 4.44 0.34 7.57
N GLN A 13 4.15 1.27 8.48
CA GLN A 13 4.70 1.24 9.84
C GLN A 13 4.32 -0.03 10.59
N ILE A 14 3.05 -0.44 10.47
CA ILE A 14 2.53 -1.64 11.12
C ILE A 14 3.12 -2.90 10.46
N VAL A 15 3.27 -2.90 9.13
CA VAL A 15 3.95 -3.99 8.40
C VAL A 15 5.37 -4.18 8.93
N VAL A 16 6.14 -3.10 9.05
CA VAL A 16 7.52 -3.17 9.60
C VAL A 16 7.50 -3.75 11.02
N GLY A 17 6.60 -3.27 11.90
CA GLY A 17 6.49 -3.78 13.25
C GLY A 17 6.20 -5.27 13.31
N LYS A 18 5.20 -5.73 12.57
CA LYS A 18 4.82 -7.15 12.51
C LYS A 18 5.92 -8.04 11.93
N LEU A 19 6.68 -7.55 10.95
CA LEU A 19 7.84 -8.27 10.42
C LEU A 19 8.95 -8.40 11.47
N LEU A 20 9.24 -7.33 12.20
CA LEU A 20 10.24 -7.35 13.29
C LEU A 20 9.82 -8.28 14.43
N GLU A 21 8.54 -8.32 14.79
CA GLU A 21 7.99 -9.27 15.80
C GLU A 21 8.16 -10.73 15.37
N LYS A 22 8.08 -11.02 14.07
CA LYS A 22 8.35 -12.35 13.50
C LYS A 22 9.85 -12.63 13.29
N GLY A 23 10.75 -11.74 13.71
CA GLY A 23 12.20 -11.90 13.57
C GLY A 23 12.73 -11.73 12.15
N ALA A 24 11.95 -11.13 11.24
CA ALA A 24 12.37 -10.91 9.88
C ALA A 24 13.42 -9.79 9.78
N LYS A 25 14.38 -9.95 8.87
CA LYS A 25 15.28 -8.85 8.48
C LYS A 25 14.53 -7.91 7.55
N VAL A 26 14.38 -6.66 7.98
CA VAL A 26 13.60 -5.64 7.28
C VAL A 26 14.50 -4.55 6.71
N ARG A 27 14.31 -4.25 5.44
CA ARG A 27 14.83 -3.09 4.73
C ARG A 27 13.68 -2.17 4.39
N ILE A 28 13.89 -0.87 4.43
CA ILE A 28 12.88 0.11 4.03
C ILE A 28 13.40 1.05 2.95
N LEU A 29 12.55 1.39 2.01
CA LEU A 29 12.77 2.48 1.06
C LEU A 29 11.99 3.71 1.54
N THR A 30 12.68 4.83 1.73
CA THR A 30 12.07 6.08 2.20
C THR A 30 12.69 7.29 1.52
N ARG A 31 11.91 8.36 1.37
CA ARG A 31 12.38 9.67 0.91
C ARG A 31 13.02 10.49 2.05
N ASN A 32 12.76 10.11 3.30
CA ASN A 32 13.20 10.84 4.48
C ASN A 32 13.81 9.88 5.52
N ALA A 33 15.12 9.83 5.54
CA ALA A 33 15.89 8.96 6.45
C ALA A 33 15.69 9.32 7.93
N GLU A 34 15.56 10.60 8.26
CA GLU A 34 15.39 11.04 9.64
C GLU A 34 14.04 10.60 10.21
N LYS A 35 12.97 10.72 9.39
CA LYS A 35 11.65 10.20 9.77
C LYS A 35 11.71 8.69 10.00
N ALA A 36 12.39 7.96 9.14
CA ALA A 36 12.59 6.53 9.29
C ALA A 36 13.33 6.18 10.57
N LYS A 37 14.43 6.88 10.86
CA LYS A 37 15.23 6.70 12.08
C LYS A 37 14.40 6.96 13.34
N LYS A 38 13.59 8.02 13.36
CA LYS A 38 12.68 8.31 14.48
C LYS A 38 11.63 7.22 14.72
N LEU A 39 11.15 6.56 13.66
CA LEU A 39 10.10 5.54 13.77
C LEU A 39 10.64 4.16 14.14
N PHE A 40 11.80 3.79 13.59
CA PHE A 40 12.28 2.40 13.65
C PHE A 40 13.62 2.25 14.39
N ASN A 41 14.28 3.39 14.74
CA ASN A 41 15.65 3.39 15.27
C ASN A 41 16.58 2.58 14.35
N ASP A 42 17.50 1.79 14.91
CA ASP A 42 18.44 0.95 14.16
C ASP A 42 17.90 -0.48 13.91
N LYS A 43 16.58 -0.68 14.03
CA LYS A 43 15.96 -2.01 13.88
C LYS A 43 15.76 -2.43 12.41
N VAL A 44 15.95 -1.51 11.48
CA VAL A 44 15.74 -1.73 10.03
C VAL A 44 16.89 -1.14 9.23
N GLU A 45 17.16 -1.76 8.08
CA GLU A 45 18.09 -1.19 7.11
C GLU A 45 17.39 -0.10 6.31
N VAL A 46 17.96 1.11 6.25
CA VAL A 46 17.32 2.28 5.61
C VAL A 46 18.00 2.61 4.29
N PHE A 47 17.24 2.58 3.20
CA PHE A 47 17.65 3.11 1.90
C PHE A 47 16.87 4.38 1.57
N VAL A 48 17.59 5.42 1.19
CA VAL A 48 17.00 6.68 0.73
C VAL A 48 16.74 6.59 -0.77
N GLY A 49 15.47 6.71 -1.16
CA GLY A 49 15.08 6.64 -2.56
C GLY A 49 13.59 6.93 -2.75
N ASP A 50 13.19 6.98 -4.00
CA ASP A 50 11.83 7.33 -4.41
C ASP A 50 11.41 6.43 -5.59
N ILE A 51 10.29 5.75 -5.48
CA ILE A 51 9.78 4.86 -6.55
C ILE A 51 9.52 5.61 -7.87
N ARG A 52 9.32 6.94 -7.81
CA ARG A 52 9.20 7.81 -8.99
C ARG A 52 10.55 8.04 -9.70
N LYS A 53 11.67 7.65 -9.09
CA LYS A 53 13.03 7.84 -9.57
C LYS A 53 13.73 6.49 -9.71
N PRO A 54 13.64 5.81 -10.87
CA PRO A 54 14.14 4.44 -11.05
C PRO A 54 15.62 4.26 -10.66
N ASN A 55 16.44 5.25 -10.89
CA ASN A 55 17.87 5.24 -10.57
C ASN A 55 18.18 5.13 -9.06
N THR A 56 17.18 5.35 -8.20
CA THR A 56 17.34 5.24 -6.73
C THR A 56 16.94 3.86 -6.19
N LEU A 57 16.45 2.95 -7.03
CA LEU A 57 15.88 1.68 -6.60
C LEU A 57 16.87 0.50 -6.55
N PRO A 58 17.85 0.39 -7.46
CA PRO A 58 18.65 -0.84 -7.58
C PRO A 58 19.31 -1.29 -6.27
N ALA A 59 19.93 -0.36 -5.53
CA ALA A 59 20.56 -0.69 -4.26
C ALA A 59 19.54 -1.12 -3.18
N ALA A 60 18.31 -0.58 -3.22
CA ALA A 60 17.29 -0.93 -2.25
C ALA A 60 16.72 -2.35 -2.46
N VAL A 61 16.68 -2.83 -3.70
CA VAL A 61 16.15 -4.16 -4.04
C VAL A 61 17.22 -5.25 -4.07
N ASP A 62 18.49 -4.90 -3.91
CA ASP A 62 19.59 -5.86 -3.96
C ASP A 62 19.49 -6.88 -2.80
N HIS A 63 19.63 -8.18 -3.11
CA HIS A 63 19.50 -9.29 -2.17
C HIS A 63 18.15 -9.37 -1.42
N VAL A 64 17.11 -8.73 -1.93
CA VAL A 64 15.76 -8.78 -1.37
C VAL A 64 15.04 -10.03 -1.87
N THR A 65 14.37 -10.72 -0.97
CA THR A 65 13.57 -11.92 -1.29
C THR A 65 12.06 -11.63 -1.36
N HIS A 66 11.59 -10.60 -0.68
CA HIS A 66 10.18 -10.20 -0.65
C HIS A 66 10.08 -8.68 -0.70
N ILE A 67 9.09 -8.18 -1.42
CA ILE A 67 8.74 -6.75 -1.46
C ILE A 67 7.31 -6.58 -0.97
N ILE A 68 7.10 -5.69 0.00
CA ILE A 68 5.76 -5.26 0.43
C ILE A 68 5.62 -3.77 0.09
N CYS A 69 4.80 -3.47 -0.90
CA CYS A 69 4.57 -2.11 -1.39
C CYS A 69 3.28 -1.55 -0.77
N CYS A 70 3.44 -0.69 0.22
CA CYS A 70 2.37 0.04 0.92
C CYS A 70 2.28 1.50 0.48
N THR A 71 2.87 1.87 -0.66
CA THR A 71 2.78 3.22 -1.19
C THR A 71 1.40 3.50 -1.73
N GLY A 72 1.03 4.76 -1.71
CA GLY A 72 -0.19 5.25 -2.30
C GLY A 72 -0.37 6.73 -2.02
N THR A 73 -1.00 7.42 -2.94
CA THR A 73 -1.41 8.80 -2.74
C THR A 73 -2.88 8.88 -2.35
N THR A 74 -3.34 10.07 -2.03
CA THR A 74 -4.74 10.30 -1.66
C THR A 74 -5.60 10.56 -2.89
N ALA A 75 -6.90 10.28 -2.77
CA ALA A 75 -7.86 10.47 -3.86
C ALA A 75 -8.03 11.93 -4.28
N PHE A 76 -7.78 12.87 -3.37
CA PHE A 76 -8.01 14.30 -3.62
C PHE A 76 -6.73 15.13 -3.51
N PRO A 77 -6.52 16.11 -4.43
CA PRO A 77 -5.31 16.95 -4.46
C PRO A 77 -5.06 17.73 -3.16
N SER A 78 -6.11 18.18 -2.49
CA SER A 78 -6.03 18.93 -1.23
C SER A 78 -5.52 18.10 -0.04
N ALA A 79 -5.41 16.77 -0.20
CA ALA A 79 -5.00 15.87 0.87
C ALA A 79 -3.65 15.20 0.53
N ARG A 80 -2.54 15.79 0.96
CA ARG A 80 -1.17 15.24 0.84
C ARG A 80 -0.54 15.20 -0.55
N TRP A 81 -1.10 15.90 -1.53
CA TRP A 81 -0.37 16.13 -2.77
C TRP A 81 0.70 17.18 -2.55
N GLU A 82 1.83 17.02 -3.20
CA GLU A 82 3.01 17.87 -3.07
C GLU A 82 3.08 18.82 -4.28
N PHE A 83 3.07 20.12 -4.00
CA PHE A 83 3.22 21.17 -4.99
C PHE A 83 4.48 22.00 -4.66
N ASP A 84 5.08 22.61 -5.67
CA ASP A 84 6.20 23.51 -5.48
C ASP A 84 6.33 24.45 -6.69
N PRO A 85 5.99 25.72 -6.53
CA PRO A 85 5.48 26.36 -5.28
C PRO A 85 4.07 25.90 -4.90
N GLU A 86 3.65 26.20 -3.66
CA GLU A 86 2.26 25.96 -3.24
C GLU A 86 1.29 26.76 -4.13
N PRO A 87 0.20 26.12 -4.62
CA PRO A 87 -0.74 26.76 -5.53
C PRO A 87 -1.52 27.90 -4.88
N ASN A 88 -1.67 29.01 -5.58
CA ASN A 88 -2.60 30.07 -5.21
C ASN A 88 -4.06 29.68 -5.55
N LEU A 89 -5.03 30.52 -5.15
CA LEU A 89 -6.46 30.23 -5.33
C LEU A 89 -6.87 29.99 -6.79
N PHE A 90 -6.25 30.71 -7.73
CA PHE A 90 -6.54 30.58 -9.16
C PHE A 90 -5.94 29.29 -9.74
N GLU A 91 -4.74 28.94 -9.30
CA GLU A 91 -4.09 27.68 -9.67
C GLU A 91 -4.82 26.46 -9.12
N TRP A 92 -5.39 26.56 -7.92
CA TRP A 92 -6.27 25.51 -7.39
C TRP A 92 -7.47 25.25 -8.30
N GLY A 93 -8.07 26.31 -8.88
CA GLY A 93 -9.13 26.15 -9.87
C GLY A 93 -8.67 25.32 -11.08
N LYS A 94 -7.46 25.59 -11.61
CA LYS A 94 -6.87 24.82 -12.71
C LYS A 94 -6.55 23.40 -12.32
N ILE A 95 -5.96 23.17 -11.14
CA ILE A 95 -5.66 21.82 -10.62
C ILE A 95 -6.91 20.95 -10.54
N LEU A 96 -8.05 21.53 -10.19
CA LEU A 96 -9.31 20.78 -10.09
C LEU A 96 -9.93 20.48 -11.44
N LEU A 97 -9.82 21.38 -12.42
CA LEU A 97 -10.54 21.31 -13.68
C LEU A 97 -9.70 20.80 -14.87
N ASP A 98 -8.37 20.98 -14.83
CA ASP A 98 -7.46 20.64 -15.90
C ASP A 98 -6.51 19.51 -15.48
N SER A 99 -6.67 18.33 -16.07
CA SER A 99 -5.87 17.14 -15.76
C SER A 99 -4.41 17.32 -16.14
N ASP A 100 -4.12 17.97 -17.26
CA ASP A 100 -2.75 18.12 -17.76
C ASP A 100 -1.97 19.11 -16.91
N TYR A 101 -2.62 20.23 -16.54
CA TYR A 101 -2.04 21.19 -15.61
C TYR A 101 -1.76 20.53 -14.23
N ARG A 102 -2.69 19.74 -13.74
CA ARG A 102 -2.54 18.99 -12.48
C ARG A 102 -1.36 18.02 -12.53
N GLU A 103 -1.26 17.20 -13.59
CA GLU A 103 -0.15 16.26 -13.74
C GLU A 103 1.20 16.97 -13.92
N ALA A 104 1.23 18.12 -14.59
CA ALA A 104 2.46 18.91 -14.74
C ALA A 104 2.91 19.53 -13.40
N THR A 105 1.98 19.97 -12.57
CA THR A 105 2.26 20.79 -11.38
C THR A 105 2.46 19.96 -10.11
N ALA A 106 1.64 18.92 -9.87
CA ALA A 106 1.75 18.09 -8.68
C ALA A 106 2.90 17.09 -8.81
N LYS A 107 3.70 16.95 -7.74
CA LYS A 107 4.87 16.06 -7.72
C LYS A 107 4.52 14.60 -7.46
N ASN A 108 3.36 14.32 -6.86
CA ASN A 108 2.99 12.99 -6.39
C ASN A 108 1.52 12.64 -6.71
N THR A 109 1.12 12.86 -7.95
CA THR A 109 -0.20 12.42 -8.43
C THR A 109 -0.35 10.90 -8.32
N PRO A 110 -1.59 10.37 -8.34
CA PRO A 110 -1.81 8.92 -8.43
C PRO A 110 -1.06 8.29 -9.60
N ALA A 111 -1.04 8.91 -10.77
CA ALA A 111 -0.32 8.42 -11.94
C ALA A 111 1.18 8.24 -11.65
N LYS A 112 1.81 9.24 -11.04
CA LYS A 112 3.25 9.20 -10.73
C LYS A 112 3.62 8.21 -9.63
N VAL A 113 2.76 8.03 -8.63
CA VAL A 113 3.07 7.18 -7.46
C VAL A 113 2.52 5.77 -7.62
N ASP A 114 1.21 5.66 -7.88
CA ASP A 114 0.50 4.37 -7.84
C ASP A 114 0.61 3.60 -9.16
N ALA A 115 0.85 4.29 -10.29
CA ALA A 115 1.09 3.66 -11.58
C ALA A 115 2.58 3.58 -11.91
N GLU A 116 3.21 4.71 -12.26
CA GLU A 116 4.61 4.76 -12.71
C GLU A 116 5.57 4.28 -11.62
N GLY A 117 5.40 4.75 -10.38
CA GLY A 117 6.25 4.38 -9.26
C GLY A 117 6.21 2.88 -8.98
N VAL A 118 5.04 2.26 -9.00
CA VAL A 118 4.89 0.81 -8.84
C VAL A 118 5.51 0.08 -10.02
N SER A 119 5.31 0.54 -11.26
CA SER A 119 5.93 -0.04 -12.45
C SER A 119 7.46 0.01 -12.39
N ASN A 120 8.03 1.11 -11.94
CA ASN A 120 9.48 1.25 -11.74
C ASN A 120 10.01 0.24 -10.70
N LEU A 121 9.30 0.08 -9.59
CA LEU A 121 9.66 -0.87 -8.55
C LEU A 121 9.61 -2.32 -9.06
N VAL A 122 8.57 -2.67 -9.82
CA VAL A 122 8.42 -3.98 -10.47
C VAL A 122 9.55 -4.24 -11.46
N ALA A 123 9.87 -3.26 -12.32
CA ALA A 123 10.93 -3.40 -13.31
C ALA A 123 12.33 -3.59 -12.69
N THR A 124 12.52 -3.05 -11.48
CA THR A 124 13.80 -3.12 -10.75
C THR A 124 13.86 -4.36 -9.83
N ALA A 125 12.73 -5.00 -9.53
CA ALA A 125 12.66 -6.14 -8.61
C ALA A 125 13.53 -7.32 -9.08
N PRO A 126 14.16 -8.06 -8.14
CA PRO A 126 14.93 -9.27 -8.48
C PRO A 126 14.07 -10.31 -9.19
N LYS A 127 14.59 -10.94 -10.23
CA LYS A 127 13.86 -11.98 -11.00
C LYS A 127 13.54 -13.23 -10.17
N ASN A 128 14.31 -13.49 -9.12
CA ASN A 128 14.11 -14.58 -8.18
C ASN A 128 13.35 -14.15 -6.91
N LEU A 129 12.59 -13.06 -7.00
CA LEU A 129 11.75 -12.61 -5.89
C LEU A 129 10.74 -13.69 -5.49
N SER A 130 10.66 -13.99 -4.19
CA SER A 130 9.72 -15.00 -3.67
C SER A 130 8.29 -14.48 -3.59
N ARG A 131 8.08 -13.18 -3.32
CA ARG A 131 6.76 -12.55 -3.30
C ARG A 131 6.81 -11.03 -3.43
N PHE A 132 5.93 -10.50 -4.27
CA PHE A 132 5.60 -9.07 -4.34
C PHE A 132 4.19 -8.85 -3.77
N VAL A 133 4.07 -8.20 -2.63
CA VAL A 133 2.78 -7.86 -2.01
C VAL A 133 2.46 -6.39 -2.27
N PHE A 134 1.26 -6.11 -2.77
CA PHE A 134 0.83 -4.75 -3.09
C PHE A 134 -0.47 -4.38 -2.38
N VAL A 135 -0.48 -3.21 -1.73
CA VAL A 135 -1.69 -2.62 -1.14
C VAL A 135 -2.37 -1.72 -2.17
N SER A 136 -3.45 -2.23 -2.72
CA SER A 136 -4.29 -1.55 -3.71
C SER A 136 -5.53 -0.91 -3.06
N SER A 137 -6.72 -1.04 -3.65
CA SER A 137 -7.99 -0.51 -3.14
C SER A 137 -9.18 -1.31 -3.66
N VAL A 138 -10.25 -1.42 -2.89
CA VAL A 138 -11.57 -1.78 -3.43
C VAL A 138 -12.07 -0.70 -4.38
N GLY A 139 -13.00 -1.05 -5.25
CA GLY A 139 -13.67 -0.14 -6.18
C GLY A 139 -13.00 -0.04 -7.55
N ILE A 140 -11.88 -0.71 -7.78
CA ILE A 140 -11.15 -0.65 -9.06
C ILE A 140 -12.02 -1.16 -10.22
N LEU A 141 -12.76 -2.26 -10.02
CA LEU A 141 -13.66 -2.81 -11.03
C LEU A 141 -15.01 -2.09 -11.07
N ARG A 142 -15.30 -1.26 -10.09
CA ARG A 142 -16.54 -0.47 -9.93
C ARG A 142 -16.28 1.04 -9.98
N LYS A 143 -15.15 1.46 -10.54
CA LYS A 143 -14.68 2.85 -10.52
C LYS A 143 -15.67 3.86 -11.12
N ASP A 144 -16.54 3.40 -12.03
CA ASP A 144 -17.55 4.23 -12.71
C ASP A 144 -18.91 4.24 -11.95
N GLN A 145 -19.02 3.51 -10.83
CA GLN A 145 -20.21 3.44 -10.00
C GLN A 145 -20.04 4.26 -8.71
N PRO A 146 -21.12 4.87 -8.18
CA PRO A 146 -21.09 5.50 -6.87
C PRO A 146 -20.76 4.49 -5.75
N PRO A 147 -19.99 4.87 -4.73
CA PRO A 147 -19.27 6.14 -4.54
C PRO A 147 -17.89 6.21 -5.20
N PHE A 148 -17.47 5.15 -5.93
CA PHE A 148 -16.11 5.00 -6.45
C PHE A 148 -15.79 5.99 -7.59
N ASN A 149 -16.79 6.40 -8.38
CA ASN A 149 -16.62 7.43 -9.38
C ASN A 149 -16.16 8.77 -8.78
N ILE A 150 -16.68 9.14 -7.61
CA ILE A 150 -16.24 10.33 -6.89
C ILE A 150 -14.82 10.13 -6.35
N LEU A 151 -14.54 8.96 -5.79
CA LEU A 151 -13.20 8.62 -5.29
C LEU A 151 -12.16 8.63 -6.42
N ASN A 152 -12.56 8.23 -7.63
CA ASN A 152 -11.71 8.18 -8.81
C ASN A 152 -11.65 9.49 -9.61
N ALA A 153 -12.28 10.56 -9.15
CA ALA A 153 -12.33 11.84 -9.87
C ALA A 153 -10.94 12.40 -10.28
N PHE A 154 -9.92 12.03 -9.54
CA PHE A 154 -8.52 12.38 -9.82
C PHE A 154 -7.65 11.16 -10.17
N GLY A 155 -8.26 10.07 -10.65
CA GLY A 155 -7.58 8.93 -11.23
C GLY A 155 -6.90 7.97 -10.26
N VAL A 156 -7.24 7.98 -8.97
CA VAL A 156 -6.56 7.13 -7.98
C VAL A 156 -6.81 5.64 -8.22
N LEU A 157 -8.03 5.24 -8.60
CA LEU A 157 -8.35 3.84 -8.88
C LEU A 157 -7.78 3.39 -10.22
N ASP A 158 -7.76 4.27 -11.22
CA ASP A 158 -7.10 4.01 -12.51
C ASP A 158 -5.60 3.79 -12.34
N ALA A 159 -4.95 4.61 -11.52
CA ALA A 159 -3.53 4.48 -11.24
C ALA A 159 -3.23 3.19 -10.47
N LYS A 160 -4.03 2.85 -9.47
CA LYS A 160 -3.92 1.58 -8.74
C LYS A 160 -4.08 0.38 -9.67
N LYS A 161 -5.06 0.42 -10.59
CA LYS A 161 -5.26 -0.62 -11.60
C LYS A 161 -4.02 -0.80 -12.47
N LYS A 162 -3.42 0.27 -12.96
CA LYS A 162 -2.16 0.21 -13.73
C LYS A 162 -1.01 -0.41 -12.93
N GLY A 163 -0.91 -0.08 -11.64
CA GLY A 163 0.06 -0.70 -10.74
C GLY A 163 -0.18 -2.21 -10.57
N GLU A 164 -1.43 -2.64 -10.40
CA GLU A 164 -1.79 -4.08 -10.38
C GLU A 164 -1.43 -4.77 -11.68
N GLU A 165 -1.77 -4.18 -12.82
CA GLU A 165 -1.45 -4.72 -14.16
C GLU A 165 0.05 -4.87 -14.37
N ALA A 166 0.85 -3.91 -13.94
CA ALA A 166 2.30 -3.98 -14.00
C ALA A 166 2.85 -5.17 -13.19
N ILE A 167 2.31 -5.42 -12.00
CA ILE A 167 2.69 -6.54 -11.15
C ILE A 167 2.27 -7.87 -11.79
N ILE A 168 1.01 -8.01 -12.21
CA ILE A 168 0.46 -9.23 -12.79
C ILE A 168 1.23 -9.63 -14.06
N ASN A 169 1.52 -8.66 -14.92
CA ASN A 169 2.21 -8.90 -16.19
C ASN A 169 3.73 -9.09 -16.05
N SER A 170 4.28 -8.88 -14.86
CA SER A 170 5.74 -9.01 -14.64
C SER A 170 6.26 -10.44 -14.61
N GLY A 171 5.38 -11.41 -14.37
CA GLY A 171 5.74 -12.80 -14.11
C GLY A 171 6.33 -13.06 -12.72
N LEU A 172 6.39 -12.05 -11.84
CA LEU A 172 6.83 -12.24 -10.45
C LEU A 172 5.72 -12.92 -9.62
N PRO A 173 6.05 -13.77 -8.64
CA PRO A 173 5.08 -14.24 -7.66
C PRO A 173 4.49 -13.05 -6.89
N TYR A 174 3.17 -12.92 -6.85
CA TYR A 174 2.54 -11.74 -6.27
C TYR A 174 1.34 -12.06 -5.37
N THR A 175 0.96 -11.09 -4.55
CA THR A 175 -0.33 -10.99 -3.83
C THR A 175 -0.78 -9.54 -3.86
N ILE A 176 -2.00 -9.28 -4.30
CA ILE A 176 -2.59 -7.93 -4.34
C ILE A 176 -3.76 -7.87 -3.37
N ILE A 177 -3.69 -6.94 -2.43
CA ILE A 177 -4.70 -6.72 -1.41
C ILE A 177 -5.43 -5.43 -1.72
N ARG A 178 -6.75 -5.50 -1.87
CA ARG A 178 -7.67 -4.37 -2.08
C ARG A 178 -8.42 -4.08 -0.78
N PRO A 179 -7.89 -3.25 0.11
CA PRO A 179 -8.59 -2.89 1.35
C PRO A 179 -9.80 -2.00 1.07
N GLY A 180 -10.81 -2.13 1.93
CA GLY A 180 -11.87 -1.14 2.08
C GLY A 180 -11.35 0.20 2.61
N ARG A 181 -12.25 1.12 3.01
CA ARG A 181 -11.87 2.41 3.58
C ARG A 181 -11.06 2.21 4.86
N LEU A 182 -9.84 2.73 4.88
CA LEU A 182 -8.94 2.61 6.04
C LEU A 182 -9.39 3.52 7.19
N ILE A 183 -9.80 2.96 8.33
CA ILE A 183 -10.50 3.67 9.41
C ILE A 183 -9.67 4.06 10.62
N ASP A 184 -8.57 3.42 10.88
CA ASP A 184 -7.79 3.65 12.10
C ASP A 184 -6.85 4.84 11.91
N GLY A 185 -7.35 6.03 12.13
CA GLY A 185 -6.76 7.34 12.39
C GLY A 185 -5.71 7.90 11.43
N PRO A 186 -5.20 9.10 11.62
CA PRO A 186 -3.96 9.54 10.99
C PRO A 186 -2.77 9.09 11.84
N TYR A 187 -1.99 8.14 11.36
CA TYR A 187 -0.83 7.55 12.06
C TYR A 187 0.47 8.33 11.91
N THR A 188 0.41 9.59 11.66
CA THR A 188 1.61 10.41 11.47
C THR A 188 2.36 10.75 12.75
N SER A 189 1.83 10.37 13.93
CA SER A 189 2.36 10.79 15.22
C SER A 189 2.47 9.71 16.30
N TYR A 190 2.11 8.46 16.01
CA TYR A 190 2.19 7.39 17.02
C TYR A 190 3.48 6.58 16.86
N ASP A 191 4.06 6.21 18.00
CA ASP A 191 5.12 5.22 18.02
C ASP A 191 4.57 3.84 17.61
N LEU A 192 5.48 2.97 17.16
CA LEU A 192 5.12 1.65 16.67
C LEU A 192 4.40 0.80 17.73
N ASN A 193 4.78 0.92 19.01
CA ASN A 193 4.16 0.15 20.09
C ASN A 193 2.69 0.58 20.29
N THR A 194 2.39 1.87 20.15
CA THR A 194 1.01 2.38 20.20
C THR A 194 0.21 1.86 19.02
N LEU A 195 0.80 1.82 17.81
CA LEU A 195 0.14 1.29 16.62
C LEU A 195 -0.13 -0.21 16.70
N LEU A 196 0.81 -0.99 17.23
CA LEU A 196 0.64 -2.44 17.41
C LEU A 196 -0.39 -2.76 18.50
N LYS A 197 -0.50 -1.92 19.52
CA LYS A 197 -1.51 -2.04 20.58
C LYS A 197 -2.88 -1.48 20.19
N ALA A 198 -2.94 -0.59 19.18
CA ALA A 198 -4.19 -0.08 18.67
C ALA A 198 -4.99 -1.24 18.06
N THR A 199 -5.89 -1.78 18.84
CA THR A 199 -6.89 -2.70 18.36
C THR A 199 -7.88 -1.90 17.53
N THR A 200 -8.03 -2.26 16.29
CA THR A 200 -9.14 -1.87 15.44
C THR A 200 -10.41 -1.97 16.15
N GLY A 201 -11.00 -1.02 16.64
CA GLY A 201 -12.24 -1.31 17.31
C GLY A 201 -12.40 -2.76 17.79
N GLY A 202 -11.37 -3.57 17.78
CA GLY A 202 -11.10 -4.94 18.27
C GLY A 202 -12.19 -5.98 18.08
N LYS A 203 -13.32 -5.56 17.52
CA LYS A 203 -14.58 -6.27 17.54
C LYS A 203 -14.97 -6.88 16.20
N LEU A 204 -14.35 -6.43 15.09
CA LEU A 204 -14.75 -6.86 13.76
C LEU A 204 -13.77 -7.89 13.17
N ASN A 205 -14.33 -8.94 12.61
CA ASN A 205 -13.58 -10.00 11.94
C ASN A 205 -13.00 -9.50 10.61
N VAL A 206 -11.98 -10.20 10.12
CA VAL A 206 -11.44 -10.04 8.78
C VAL A 206 -12.29 -10.86 7.81
N VAL A 207 -12.75 -10.22 6.76
CA VAL A 207 -13.44 -10.88 5.63
C VAL A 207 -12.66 -10.55 4.37
N ILE A 208 -12.29 -11.58 3.62
CA ILE A 208 -11.65 -11.42 2.30
C ILE A 208 -12.55 -11.97 1.20
N GLY A 209 -12.41 -11.46 -0.02
CA GLY A 209 -13.23 -11.87 -1.16
C GLY A 209 -12.58 -11.51 -2.49
N LYS A 210 -13.18 -11.94 -3.60
CA LYS A 210 -12.75 -11.64 -4.96
C LYS A 210 -13.87 -10.98 -5.79
N GLY A 211 -13.46 -10.35 -6.90
CA GLY A 211 -14.40 -9.77 -7.86
C GLY A 211 -14.78 -8.33 -7.56
N ASP A 212 -14.10 -7.70 -6.59
CA ASP A 212 -14.38 -6.33 -6.14
C ASP A 212 -15.84 -6.14 -5.68
N THR A 213 -16.35 -7.15 -4.95
CA THR A 213 -17.74 -7.18 -4.47
C THR A 213 -17.91 -6.69 -3.05
N LEU A 214 -16.84 -6.73 -2.25
CA LEU A 214 -16.88 -6.29 -0.88
C LEU A 214 -16.88 -4.76 -0.80
N ALA A 215 -17.61 -4.25 0.20
CA ALA A 215 -17.62 -2.85 0.56
C ALA A 215 -17.61 -2.73 2.09
N GLY A 216 -16.97 -1.70 2.61
CA GLY A 216 -16.88 -1.45 4.04
C GLY A 216 -15.56 -0.87 4.46
N ASP A 217 -15.34 -0.88 5.74
CA ASP A 217 -14.12 -0.37 6.37
C ASP A 217 -13.08 -1.49 6.52
N ALA A 218 -11.82 -1.11 6.48
CA ALA A 218 -10.70 -1.99 6.74
C ALA A 218 -9.75 -1.36 7.74
N SER A 219 -9.33 -2.17 8.71
CA SER A 219 -8.30 -1.77 9.65
C SER A 219 -6.92 -1.81 9.00
N ARG A 220 -6.13 -0.77 9.21
CA ARG A 220 -4.71 -0.79 8.81
C ARG A 220 -3.94 -1.91 9.49
N ILE A 221 -4.31 -2.29 10.71
CA ILE A 221 -3.67 -3.41 11.44
C ILE A 221 -3.94 -4.72 10.73
N ASP A 222 -5.17 -4.95 10.29
CA ASP A 222 -5.54 -6.17 9.59
C ASP A 222 -5.00 -6.20 8.15
N VAL A 223 -4.99 -5.05 7.46
CA VAL A 223 -4.33 -4.93 6.15
C VAL A 223 -2.83 -5.21 6.27
N ALA A 224 -2.17 -4.67 7.28
CA ALA A 224 -0.75 -4.94 7.52
C ALA A 224 -0.50 -6.42 7.89
N ALA A 225 -1.39 -7.02 8.68
CA ALA A 225 -1.32 -8.45 8.97
C ALA A 225 -1.47 -9.28 7.69
N ALA A 226 -2.46 -8.98 6.86
CA ALA A 226 -2.63 -9.64 5.56
C ALA A 226 -1.38 -9.53 4.67
N CYS A 227 -0.75 -8.35 4.61
CA CYS A 227 0.50 -8.16 3.87
C CYS A 227 1.62 -9.06 4.39
N VAL A 228 1.79 -9.15 5.71
CA VAL A 228 2.84 -9.95 6.34
C VAL A 228 2.55 -11.44 6.19
N GLU A 229 1.32 -11.88 6.47
CA GLU A 229 0.96 -13.29 6.33
C GLU A 229 1.04 -13.77 4.88
N SER A 230 0.75 -12.91 3.91
CA SER A 230 0.87 -13.24 2.47
C SER A 230 2.28 -13.65 2.04
N ILE A 231 3.34 -13.30 2.75
CA ILE A 231 4.70 -13.74 2.40
C ILE A 231 5.04 -15.11 3.00
N PHE A 232 4.24 -15.62 3.95
CA PHE A 232 4.47 -16.91 4.60
C PHE A 232 3.58 -18.04 4.05
N TYR A 233 2.39 -17.70 3.52
CA TYR A 233 1.44 -18.69 3.02
C TYR A 233 1.39 -18.72 1.50
N SER A 234 1.70 -19.88 0.91
CA SER A 234 1.67 -20.10 -0.55
C SER A 234 0.27 -19.92 -1.13
N ALA A 235 -0.79 -20.22 -0.39
CA ALA A 235 -2.18 -20.07 -0.80
C ALA A 235 -2.56 -18.62 -1.21
N SER A 236 -1.78 -17.62 -0.79
CA SER A 236 -1.97 -16.23 -1.22
C SER A 236 -1.29 -15.86 -2.53
N GLU A 237 -0.48 -16.77 -3.11
CA GLU A 237 0.25 -16.50 -4.36
C GLU A 237 -0.69 -16.41 -5.54
N GLY A 238 -0.45 -15.42 -6.41
CA GLY A 238 -1.29 -15.14 -7.56
C GLY A 238 -2.67 -14.59 -7.21
N GLN A 239 -2.94 -14.28 -5.94
CA GLN A 239 -4.25 -13.83 -5.49
C GLN A 239 -4.39 -12.32 -5.56
N VAL A 240 -5.57 -11.88 -6.03
CA VAL A 240 -6.07 -10.51 -5.93
C VAL A 240 -7.36 -10.57 -5.12
N PHE A 241 -7.37 -9.99 -3.92
CA PHE A 241 -8.54 -10.08 -3.04
C PHE A 241 -8.83 -8.77 -2.31
N GLU A 242 -10.10 -8.56 -2.01
CA GLU A 242 -10.54 -7.47 -1.14
C GLU A 242 -10.38 -7.87 0.33
N LEU A 243 -10.22 -6.88 1.21
CA LEU A 243 -10.21 -7.03 2.64
C LEU A 243 -11.07 -5.97 3.31
N VAL A 244 -12.05 -6.41 4.09
CA VAL A 244 -12.88 -5.55 4.94
C VAL A 244 -13.02 -6.14 6.35
N ASN A 245 -13.42 -5.32 7.31
CA ASN A 245 -13.74 -5.79 8.66
C ASN A 245 -15.26 -5.85 8.84
N LYS A 246 -15.79 -7.05 9.14
CA LYS A 246 -17.23 -7.28 9.31
C LYS A 246 -17.49 -8.50 10.21
N GLY A 247 -18.56 -8.43 11.01
CA GLY A 247 -18.95 -9.53 11.90
C GLY A 247 -18.13 -9.61 13.18
N ILE A 248 -18.35 -10.66 13.95
CA ILE A 248 -17.69 -10.87 15.26
C ILE A 248 -16.28 -11.41 15.02
N ARG A 249 -15.28 -10.76 15.64
CA ARG A 249 -13.89 -11.17 15.53
C ARG A 249 -13.63 -12.44 16.35
N PRO A 250 -13.02 -13.49 15.76
CA PRO A 250 -12.53 -14.62 16.51
C PRO A 250 -11.29 -14.23 17.34
N PRO A 251 -10.93 -15.00 18.38
CA PRO A 251 -9.73 -14.75 19.19
C PRO A 251 -8.44 -14.67 18.35
N THR A 252 -8.36 -15.48 17.30
CA THR A 252 -7.22 -15.51 16.37
C THR A 252 -7.75 -15.55 14.93
N ILE A 253 -7.14 -14.76 14.05
CA ILE A 253 -7.42 -14.80 12.61
C ILE A 253 -6.60 -15.93 11.99
N ASP A 254 -7.26 -16.90 11.41
CA ASP A 254 -6.64 -18.00 10.65
C ASP A 254 -6.43 -17.54 9.19
N TRP A 255 -5.25 -16.97 8.95
CA TRP A 255 -4.89 -16.44 7.62
C TRP A 255 -4.76 -17.54 6.57
N GLU A 256 -4.26 -18.72 6.95
CA GLU A 256 -4.10 -19.84 6.03
C GLU A 256 -5.45 -20.28 5.49
N THR A 257 -6.39 -20.54 6.38
CA THR A 257 -7.77 -20.88 5.99
C THR A 257 -8.43 -19.80 5.17
N LEU A 258 -8.25 -18.52 5.51
CA LEU A 258 -8.79 -17.40 4.71
C LEU A 258 -8.24 -17.43 3.28
N PHE A 259 -6.93 -17.60 3.09
CA PHE A 259 -6.33 -17.63 1.75
C PHE A 259 -6.75 -18.86 0.95
N LEU A 260 -6.88 -20.03 1.59
CA LEU A 260 -7.35 -21.27 0.95
C LEU A 260 -8.81 -21.21 0.49
N GLN A 261 -9.63 -20.40 1.13
CA GLN A 261 -11.04 -20.21 0.78
C GLN A 261 -11.26 -19.21 -0.37
N LEU A 262 -10.23 -18.50 -0.82
CA LEU A 262 -10.36 -17.62 -1.98
C LEU A 262 -10.67 -18.47 -3.23
N PRO A 263 -11.71 -18.13 -3.99
CA PRO A 263 -12.00 -18.83 -5.25
C PRO A 263 -10.78 -18.83 -6.19
N THR A 264 -10.55 -19.92 -6.86
CA THR A 264 -9.52 -20.04 -7.91
C THR A 264 -9.83 -19.16 -9.12
#